data_02f40d0d351ab2c1c152d60055bdf001
#
_entry.id   02f40d0d351ab2c1c152d60055bdf001
#
_cell.length_a   1.000
_cell.length_b   1.000
_cell.length_c   1.000
_cell.angle_alpha   90.00
_cell.angle_beta   90.00
_cell.angle_gamma   90.00
#
_symmetry.space_group_name_H-M   'P 1'
#
loop_
_entity.id
_entity.type
_entity.pdbx_description
1 polymer ?
#
loop_
_entity_poly.entity_id
_entity_poly.type
_entity_poly.pdbx_seq_one_letter_code
_entity_poly.pdbx_strand_id
1 'polypeptide(L)'
;NIEGAEFINVDLTSSSFADSHLTEVKFDGCDLTSVDFTRASIIECSFNESVLNGTDFSYSKTDYCNFSDADLAGAIFQGADLTNSDFSAAENLNACRFDEETIWPDNEYLPEDFDSNYASDLSSLQDEDDYQQSDY
;
A
#
# COMPACT_ATOMS: atom_id res chain seq x y z
N ASN A 1 1.64 -17.77 -8.23
CA ASN A 1 2.73 -17.17 -8.99
C ASN A 1 2.20 -16.65 -10.32
N ILE A 2 2.19 -15.34 -10.49
CA ILE A 2 1.66 -14.70 -11.70
C ILE A 2 2.76 -13.82 -12.30
N GLU A 3 3.03 -14.00 -13.57
CA GLU A 3 4.07 -13.24 -14.24
C GLU A 3 3.56 -12.67 -15.56
N GLY A 4 3.74 -11.36 -15.75
CA GLY A 4 3.42 -10.68 -16.99
C GLY A 4 1.94 -10.50 -17.31
N ALA A 5 1.06 -10.79 -16.37
CA ALA A 5 -0.38 -10.64 -16.61
C ALA A 5 -0.76 -9.16 -16.65
N GLU A 6 -1.79 -8.85 -17.42
CA GLU A 6 -2.32 -7.49 -17.52
C GLU A 6 -3.79 -7.47 -17.16
N PHE A 7 -4.10 -6.74 -16.10
CA PHE A 7 -5.48 -6.45 -15.69
C PHE A 7 -5.70 -4.96 -15.93
N ILE A 8 -6.26 -4.61 -17.06
CA ILE A 8 -6.44 -3.21 -17.43
C ILE A 8 -7.90 -2.82 -17.30
N ASN A 9 -8.18 -1.83 -16.46
CA ASN A 9 -9.54 -1.31 -16.24
C ASN A 9 -10.52 -2.41 -15.81
N VAL A 10 -10.05 -3.32 -14.96
CA VAL A 10 -10.84 -4.45 -14.47
C VAL A 10 -11.31 -4.18 -13.06
N ASP A 11 -12.50 -4.65 -12.73
CA ASP A 11 -13.02 -4.60 -11.37
C ASP A 11 -12.58 -5.87 -10.64
N LEU A 12 -11.61 -5.71 -9.72
CA LEU A 12 -11.09 -6.81 -8.92
C LEU A 12 -11.47 -6.65 -7.44
N THR A 13 -12.48 -5.85 -7.17
CA THR A 13 -12.91 -5.53 -5.81
C THR A 13 -13.01 -6.79 -4.94
N SER A 14 -12.39 -6.73 -3.76
CA SER A 14 -12.42 -7.80 -2.75
C SER A 14 -11.77 -9.12 -3.17
N SER A 15 -11.02 -9.13 -4.27
CA SER A 15 -10.26 -10.32 -4.67
C SER A 15 -9.08 -10.55 -3.73
N SER A 16 -8.51 -11.75 -3.76
CA SER A 16 -7.35 -12.05 -2.94
C SER A 16 -6.15 -12.46 -3.78
N PHE A 17 -5.03 -11.78 -3.49
CA PHE A 17 -3.71 -12.15 -3.99
C PHE A 17 -2.77 -12.41 -2.81
N ALA A 18 -3.34 -12.74 -1.65
CA ALA A 18 -2.55 -12.97 -0.44
C ALA A 18 -1.51 -14.06 -0.68
N ASP A 19 -0.32 -13.86 -0.16
CA ASP A 19 0.79 -14.81 -0.25
C ASP A 19 1.26 -15.09 -1.67
N SER A 20 0.85 -14.28 -2.64
CA SER A 20 1.21 -14.48 -4.05
C SER A 20 2.59 -13.92 -4.37
N HIS A 21 3.17 -14.41 -5.46
CA HIS A 21 4.35 -13.82 -6.07
C HIS A 21 3.93 -13.23 -7.41
N LEU A 22 3.99 -11.92 -7.53
CA LEU A 22 3.55 -11.19 -8.71
C LEU A 22 4.75 -10.50 -9.33
N THR A 23 5.03 -10.78 -10.58
CA THR A 23 6.15 -10.17 -11.30
C THR A 23 5.66 -9.56 -12.61
N GLU A 24 5.95 -8.29 -12.81
CA GLU A 24 5.59 -7.57 -14.03
C GLU A 24 4.10 -7.66 -14.35
N VAL A 25 3.26 -7.62 -13.33
CA VAL A 25 1.80 -7.63 -13.49
C VAL A 25 1.31 -6.18 -13.53
N LYS A 26 0.40 -5.89 -14.44
CA LYS A 26 -0.20 -4.55 -14.55
C LYS A 26 -1.61 -4.56 -14.00
N PHE A 27 -1.86 -3.64 -13.08
CA PHE A 27 -3.19 -3.40 -12.52
C PHE A 27 -3.69 -2.02 -12.90
N ASP A 28 -3.26 -1.51 -14.04
CA ASP A 28 -3.53 -0.12 -14.43
C ASP A 28 -5.02 0.15 -14.60
N GLY A 29 -5.48 1.21 -13.95
CA GLY A 29 -6.89 1.61 -14.03
C GLY A 29 -7.86 0.66 -13.35
N CYS A 30 -7.38 -0.31 -12.61
CA CYS A 30 -8.25 -1.30 -11.97
C CYS A 30 -8.88 -0.77 -10.70
N ASP A 31 -10.04 -1.29 -10.37
CA ASP A 31 -10.64 -1.07 -9.06
C ASP A 31 -10.18 -2.21 -8.15
N LEU A 32 -9.26 -1.87 -7.25
CA LEU A 32 -8.68 -2.83 -6.31
C LEU A 32 -9.17 -2.60 -4.88
N THR A 33 -10.32 -1.96 -4.74
CA THR A 33 -10.89 -1.69 -3.43
C THR A 33 -11.00 -2.97 -2.61
N SER A 34 -10.46 -2.93 -1.40
CA SER A 34 -10.52 -4.04 -0.44
C SER A 34 -9.85 -5.34 -0.93
N VAL A 35 -8.96 -5.23 -1.91
CA VAL A 35 -8.21 -6.40 -2.37
C VAL A 35 -7.18 -6.78 -1.31
N ASP A 36 -6.94 -8.06 -1.17
CA ASP A 36 -5.99 -8.59 -0.20
C ASP A 36 -4.67 -8.93 -0.88
N PHE A 37 -3.61 -8.16 -0.56
CA PHE A 37 -2.24 -8.43 -0.99
C PHE A 37 -1.35 -8.78 0.20
N THR A 38 -1.93 -9.22 1.31
CA THR A 38 -1.12 -9.49 2.51
C THR A 38 -0.05 -10.53 2.23
N ARG A 39 1.15 -10.27 2.69
CA ARG A 39 2.32 -11.14 2.55
C ARG A 39 2.68 -11.46 1.09
N ALA A 40 2.22 -10.66 0.16
CA ALA A 40 2.55 -10.87 -1.25
C ALA A 40 3.93 -10.30 -1.57
N SER A 41 4.62 -10.94 -2.51
CA SER A 41 5.84 -10.42 -3.09
C SER A 41 5.47 -9.81 -4.43
N ILE A 42 5.63 -8.50 -4.57
CA ILE A 42 5.13 -7.73 -5.71
C ILE A 42 6.31 -7.03 -6.35
N ILE A 43 6.75 -7.52 -7.51
CA ILE A 43 7.99 -7.06 -8.15
C ILE A 43 7.69 -6.49 -9.52
N GLU A 44 8.13 -5.25 -9.76
CA GLU A 44 8.00 -4.56 -11.05
C GLU A 44 6.56 -4.52 -11.54
N CYS A 45 5.61 -4.39 -10.62
CA CYS A 45 4.20 -4.30 -10.96
C CYS A 45 3.76 -2.84 -11.06
N SER A 46 2.71 -2.61 -11.82
CA SER A 46 2.18 -1.27 -12.03
C SER A 46 0.77 -1.16 -11.47
N PHE A 47 0.54 -0.09 -10.69
CA PHE A 47 -0.76 0.24 -10.13
C PHE A 47 -1.22 1.62 -10.60
N ASN A 48 -0.76 2.04 -11.77
CA ASN A 48 -1.06 3.38 -12.27
C ASN A 48 -2.55 3.60 -12.41
N GLU A 49 -3.02 4.71 -11.86
CA GLU A 49 -4.42 5.12 -11.95
C GLU A 49 -5.40 4.11 -11.35
N SER A 50 -4.92 3.21 -10.49
CA SER A 50 -5.79 2.24 -9.84
C SER A 50 -6.45 2.83 -8.60
N VAL A 51 -7.56 2.23 -8.18
CA VAL A 51 -8.23 2.59 -6.94
C VAL A 51 -7.82 1.56 -5.89
N LEU A 52 -7.11 2.00 -4.86
CA LEU A 52 -6.57 1.12 -3.84
C LEU A 52 -7.18 1.43 -2.46
N ASN A 53 -8.43 1.84 -2.44
CA ASN A 53 -9.10 2.18 -1.18
C ASN A 53 -9.32 0.92 -0.33
N GLY A 54 -8.78 0.94 0.88
CA GLY A 54 -8.91 -0.19 1.78
C GLY A 54 -8.15 -1.44 1.35
N THR A 55 -7.32 -1.33 0.32
CA THR A 55 -6.48 -2.45 -0.12
C THR A 55 -5.45 -2.77 0.94
N ASP A 56 -5.28 -4.05 1.23
CA ASP A 56 -4.42 -4.50 2.33
C ASP A 56 -3.10 -5.02 1.79
N PHE A 57 -2.02 -4.25 2.03
CA PHE A 57 -0.65 -4.63 1.67
C PHE A 57 0.16 -5.04 2.90
N SER A 58 -0.51 -5.41 3.99
CA SER A 58 0.21 -5.74 5.23
C SER A 58 1.24 -6.84 5.01
N TYR A 59 2.44 -6.61 5.50
CA TYR A 59 3.55 -7.56 5.45
C TYR A 59 3.97 -7.94 4.02
N SER A 60 3.57 -7.17 3.04
CA SER A 60 3.99 -7.38 1.65
C SER A 60 5.34 -6.72 1.41
N LYS A 61 5.95 -7.08 0.28
CA LYS A 61 7.13 -6.42 -0.19
C LYS A 61 6.90 -5.97 -1.62
N THR A 62 7.05 -4.67 -1.88
CA THR A 62 6.93 -4.13 -3.22
C THR A 62 8.31 -3.66 -3.68
N ASP A 63 8.80 -4.21 -4.80
CA ASP A 63 10.06 -3.81 -5.42
C ASP A 63 9.78 -3.22 -6.78
N TYR A 64 10.22 -1.98 -6.99
CA TYR A 64 10.13 -1.31 -8.28
C TYR A 64 8.70 -1.22 -8.81
N CYS A 65 7.75 -1.07 -7.90
CA CYS A 65 6.36 -0.88 -8.27
C CYS A 65 6.06 0.60 -8.45
N ASN A 66 5.09 0.90 -9.31
CA ASN A 66 4.72 2.27 -9.63
C ASN A 66 3.26 2.52 -9.22
N PHE A 67 3.06 3.55 -8.39
CA PHE A 67 1.75 3.91 -7.89
C PHE A 67 1.29 5.29 -8.41
N SER A 68 1.75 5.68 -9.61
CA SER A 68 1.39 6.98 -10.18
C SER A 68 -0.12 7.13 -10.33
N ASP A 69 -0.67 8.21 -9.79
CA ASP A 69 -2.09 8.52 -9.86
C ASP A 69 -3.00 7.45 -9.23
N ALA A 70 -2.43 6.55 -8.44
CA ALA A 70 -3.21 5.59 -7.68
C ALA A 70 -3.83 6.28 -6.47
N ASP A 71 -5.06 5.93 -6.14
CA ASP A 71 -5.74 6.48 -4.97
C ASP A 71 -5.54 5.53 -3.80
N LEU A 72 -4.76 5.97 -2.81
CA LEU A 72 -4.35 5.14 -1.69
C LEU A 72 -5.10 5.46 -0.39
N ALA A 73 -6.22 6.15 -0.48
CA ALA A 73 -7.00 6.47 0.73
C ALA A 73 -7.45 5.18 1.41
N GLY A 74 -7.08 5.01 2.67
CA GLY A 74 -7.45 3.82 3.43
C GLY A 74 -6.64 2.56 3.13
N ALA A 75 -5.69 2.63 2.21
CA ALA A 75 -4.80 1.48 1.96
C ALA A 75 -4.00 1.15 3.22
N ILE A 76 -3.69 -0.12 3.43
CA ILE A 76 -3.05 -0.60 4.66
C ILE A 76 -1.67 -1.13 4.33
N PHE A 77 -0.64 -0.54 4.94
CA PHE A 77 0.75 -0.90 4.72
C PHE A 77 1.45 -1.38 5.99
N GLN A 78 0.71 -1.93 6.94
CA GLN A 78 1.27 -2.41 8.19
C GLN A 78 2.39 -3.42 7.94
N GLY A 79 3.59 -3.14 8.45
CA GLY A 79 4.74 -4.05 8.30
C GLY A 79 5.21 -4.26 6.88
N ALA A 80 4.76 -3.46 5.93
CA ALA A 80 5.14 -3.62 4.52
C ALA A 80 6.52 -3.03 4.25
N ASP A 81 7.27 -3.65 3.35
CA ASP A 81 8.55 -3.14 2.88
C ASP A 81 8.34 -2.52 1.50
N LEU A 82 8.39 -1.19 1.45
CA LEU A 82 8.10 -0.42 0.24
C LEU A 82 9.36 0.29 -0.29
N THR A 83 10.53 -0.17 0.10
CA THR A 83 11.80 0.52 -0.06
C THR A 83 12.08 1.02 -1.47
N ASN A 84 11.78 0.22 -2.48
CA ASN A 84 12.16 0.53 -3.86
C ASN A 84 10.99 0.92 -4.75
N SER A 85 9.86 1.29 -4.19
CA SER A 85 8.68 1.61 -4.99
C SER A 85 8.45 3.11 -5.07
N ASP A 86 7.75 3.55 -6.11
CA ASP A 86 7.55 4.96 -6.41
C ASP A 86 6.13 5.38 -6.08
N PHE A 87 6.00 6.20 -5.03
CA PHE A 87 4.75 6.79 -4.59
C PHE A 87 4.68 8.30 -4.88
N SER A 88 5.65 8.83 -5.62
CA SER A 88 5.79 10.30 -5.73
C SER A 88 4.56 10.97 -6.34
N ALA A 89 3.87 10.28 -7.24
CA ALA A 89 2.66 10.83 -7.86
C ALA A 89 1.39 10.13 -7.38
N ALA A 90 1.46 9.40 -6.27
CA ALA A 90 0.28 8.76 -5.70
C ALA A 90 -0.63 9.79 -5.04
N GLU A 91 -1.92 9.48 -5.01
CA GLU A 91 -2.92 10.36 -4.41
C GLU A 91 -3.36 9.82 -3.05
N ASN A 92 -3.59 10.72 -2.11
CA ASN A 92 -4.14 10.41 -0.80
C ASN A 92 -3.30 9.45 0.03
N LEU A 93 -1.97 9.46 -0.17
CA LEU A 93 -1.10 8.60 0.61
C LEU A 93 -1.15 8.95 2.10
N ASN A 94 -1.35 10.21 2.44
CA ASN A 94 -1.46 10.62 3.84
C ASN A 94 -2.77 10.16 4.49
N ALA A 95 -3.67 9.54 3.74
CA ALA A 95 -4.88 8.93 4.29
C ALA A 95 -4.74 7.40 4.39
N CYS A 96 -3.55 6.85 4.15
CA CYS A 96 -3.31 5.42 4.30
C CYS A 96 -3.01 5.07 5.76
N ARG A 97 -2.93 3.79 6.06
CA ARG A 97 -2.64 3.30 7.40
C ARG A 97 -1.32 2.54 7.37
N PHE A 98 -0.46 2.83 8.34
CA PHE A 98 0.83 2.18 8.43
C PHE A 98 1.26 2.13 9.90
N ASP A 99 2.35 1.44 10.18
CA ASP A 99 2.88 1.37 11.54
C ASP A 99 4.39 1.59 11.53
N GLU A 100 5.00 1.45 12.69
CA GLU A 100 6.44 1.71 12.82
C GLU A 100 7.28 0.65 12.12
N GLU A 101 6.71 -0.46 11.71
CA GLU A 101 7.42 -1.50 10.97
C GLU A 101 7.35 -1.28 9.46
N THR A 102 6.54 -0.36 8.99
CA THR A 102 6.46 -0.03 7.57
C THR A 102 7.76 0.63 7.13
N ILE A 103 8.35 0.15 6.04
CA ILE A 103 9.58 0.72 5.50
C ILE A 103 9.24 1.46 4.22
N TRP A 104 9.38 2.78 4.25
CA TRP A 104 9.07 3.66 3.13
C TRP A 104 10.29 3.86 2.25
N PRO A 105 10.10 4.18 0.96
CA PRO A 105 11.23 4.53 0.10
C PRO A 105 11.80 5.91 0.47
N ASP A 106 12.88 6.30 -0.19
CA ASP A 106 13.47 7.62 0.01
C ASP A 106 12.47 8.73 -0.34
N ASN A 107 12.68 9.91 0.24
CA ASN A 107 11.75 11.02 0.09
C ASN A 107 11.46 11.40 -1.36
N GLU A 108 12.40 11.20 -2.27
CA GLU A 108 12.16 11.53 -3.68
C GLU A 108 11.08 10.66 -4.30
N TYR A 109 10.77 9.51 -3.70
CA TYR A 109 9.75 8.59 -4.18
C TYR A 109 8.47 8.68 -3.37
N LEU A 110 8.33 9.72 -2.56
CA LEU A 110 7.13 9.97 -1.75
C LEU A 110 6.51 11.30 -2.18
N PRO A 111 5.20 11.45 -2.02
CA PRO A 111 4.56 12.74 -2.27
C PRO A 111 5.16 13.82 -1.37
N GLU A 112 5.23 15.03 -1.87
CA GLU A 112 5.90 16.14 -1.20
C GLU A 112 5.33 16.39 0.20
N ASP A 113 4.06 16.22 0.38
CA ASP A 113 3.38 16.51 1.64
C ASP A 113 3.19 15.29 2.54
N PHE A 114 3.77 14.15 2.18
CA PHE A 114 3.62 12.93 2.97
C PHE A 114 4.68 12.88 4.08
N ASP A 115 4.24 12.60 5.29
CA ASP A 115 5.13 12.46 6.43
C ASP A 115 5.11 11.01 6.93
N SER A 116 6.18 10.27 6.64
CA SER A 116 6.28 8.86 7.03
C SER A 116 6.46 8.66 8.53
N ASN A 117 6.64 9.75 9.26
CA ASN A 117 6.75 9.70 10.73
C ASN A 117 5.45 10.09 11.40
N TYR A 118 4.42 10.40 10.63
CA TYR A 118 3.17 10.86 11.19
C TYR A 118 2.45 9.71 11.87
N ALA A 119 1.84 10.01 13.00
CA ALA A 119 1.27 8.98 13.85
C ALA A 119 -0.20 8.68 13.59
N SER A 120 -0.70 8.92 12.40
CA SER A 120 -2.06 8.49 12.08
C SER A 120 -2.03 7.07 11.54
N ASP A 121 -1.30 6.23 12.21
CA ASP A 121 -1.07 4.86 11.82
C ASP A 121 -1.75 3.91 12.80
N LEU A 122 -1.61 2.63 12.56
CA LEU A 122 -2.22 1.62 13.40
C LEU A 122 -1.59 1.58 14.79
N SER A 123 -0.29 1.82 14.86
CA SER A 123 0.40 1.87 16.15
C SER A 123 -0.13 3.00 17.01
N SER A 124 -0.35 4.14 16.39
CA SER A 124 -0.87 5.30 17.09
C SER A 124 -2.25 5.03 17.67
N LEU A 125 -3.09 4.34 16.94
CA LEU A 125 -4.41 3.99 17.43
C LEU A 125 -4.33 3.04 18.62
N GLN A 126 -3.42 2.10 18.57
CA GLN A 126 -3.20 1.20 19.69
C GLN A 126 -2.68 1.94 20.90
N ASP A 127 -1.72 2.80 20.70
CA ASP A 127 -1.15 3.59 21.78
C ASP A 127 -2.20 4.45 22.44
N GLU A 128 -3.10 4.98 21.65
CA GLU A 128 -4.16 5.81 22.16
C GLU A 128 -5.08 5.03 23.07
N ASP A 129 -5.44 3.82 22.66
CA ASP A 129 -6.27 2.96 23.49
C ASP A 129 -5.57 2.58 24.78
N ASP A 130 -4.32 2.18 24.69
CA ASP A 130 -3.52 1.82 25.85
C ASP A 130 -3.39 3.00 26.80
N TYR A 131 -3.13 4.17 26.23
CA TYR A 131 -2.97 5.36 26.99
C TYR A 131 -4.22 5.71 27.79
N GLN A 132 -5.36 5.54 27.19
CA GLN A 132 -6.62 5.80 27.86
C GLN A 132 -6.85 4.86 29.02
N GLN A 133 -6.32 3.67 28.92
CA GLN A 133 -6.44 2.70 30.01
C GLN A 133 -5.45 2.96 31.11
N SER A 134 -4.25 3.39 30.75
CA SER A 134 -3.19 3.54 31.73
C SER A 134 -3.16 4.89 32.39
N ASP A 135 -3.94 5.80 31.86
CA ASP A 135 -3.83 7.18 32.22
C ASP A 135 -4.43 7.49 33.51
N TYR A 136 -4.79 6.60 34.05
CA TYR A 136 -5.43 6.89 35.25
C TYR A 136 -5.54 5.78 36.20
#